data_cd29eb81326e2c7077e97397860301ca
#
_entry.id   cd29eb81326e2c7077e97397860301ca
#
_cell.length_a   1.000
_cell.length_b   1.000
_cell.length_c   1.000
_cell.angle_alpha   90.00
_cell.angle_beta   90.00
_cell.angle_gamma   90.00
#
_symmetry.space_group_name_H-M   'P 1'
#
loop_
_entity.id
_entity.type
_entity.pdbx_description
1 polymer ?
#
loop_
_entity_poly.entity_id
_entity_poly.type
_entity_poly.pdbx_seq_one_letter_code
_entity_poly.pdbx_strand_id
1 'polypeptide(L)'
;MRIHDSETNKCKKKLMLEPKEFEQGKEYALANDCDGLQIDTWNIDDDAVMDFKLFEKVANQIVFLSFRNINTTNVANFEYMYSLERLETFYCQQVDLHIDFTRFSSLRNIGIFYNKNFLNLDKLEQLESAVISKLAKKDMSLFSNWKSIKTLHIYQSQIECLKGIEDLIQIDTLVFAHNRKLINISSINRLDYIGEVSFEKNSKLRDYSVLADNQNIHNLFISDLDDLKFIQSMKSLLSFRFWNCKNGDLSPLLGNPILKDVYFTPNKKHYSHTLEQIKILITLTAFPADPL
;
A
#
# COMPACT_ATOMS: atom_id res chain seq x y z
N MET A 1 -20.68 -20.39 -2.46
CA MET A 1 -20.56 -19.49 -1.28
C MET A 1 -19.62 -20.10 -0.25
N ARG A 2 -18.74 -19.27 0.31
CA ARG A 2 -17.82 -19.69 1.37
C ARG A 2 -17.75 -18.59 2.43
N ILE A 3 -17.86 -18.96 3.72
CA ILE A 3 -17.59 -18.05 4.82
C ILE A 3 -16.13 -18.19 5.22
N HIS A 4 -15.48 -17.05 5.47
CA HIS A 4 -14.17 -16.99 6.09
C HIS A 4 -14.23 -16.06 7.28
N ASP A 5 -13.79 -16.53 8.44
CA ASP A 5 -13.41 -15.64 9.52
C ASP A 5 -12.29 -14.74 8.99
N SER A 6 -12.48 -13.44 9.11
CA SER A 6 -11.52 -12.52 8.53
C SER A 6 -10.27 -12.45 9.40
N GLU A 7 -9.13 -12.89 8.87
CA GLU A 7 -7.81 -12.69 9.48
C GLU A 7 -7.38 -11.21 9.46
N THR A 8 -8.14 -10.36 8.77
CA THR A 8 -7.88 -8.93 8.68
C THR A 8 -8.82 -8.16 9.60
N ASN A 9 -8.33 -7.16 10.31
CA ASN A 9 -9.13 -6.26 11.18
C ASN A 9 -10.16 -5.40 10.41
N LYS A 10 -10.47 -5.72 9.15
CA LYS A 10 -11.33 -4.93 8.26
C LYS A 10 -12.80 -5.35 8.27
N CYS A 11 -13.09 -6.57 8.66
CA CYS A 11 -14.44 -7.09 8.92
C CYS A 11 -14.31 -8.34 9.80
N LYS A 12 -15.38 -8.72 10.49
CA LYS A 12 -15.39 -9.89 11.38
C LYS A 12 -15.62 -11.18 10.59
N LYS A 13 -16.61 -11.15 9.70
CA LYS A 13 -17.06 -12.34 8.99
C LYS A 13 -17.30 -12.02 7.52
N LYS A 14 -16.50 -12.60 6.64
CA LYS A 14 -16.53 -12.32 5.21
C LYS A 14 -17.20 -13.47 4.45
N LEU A 15 -18.23 -13.15 3.66
CA LEU A 15 -18.83 -14.05 2.70
C LEU A 15 -18.19 -13.88 1.33
N MET A 16 -17.73 -14.97 0.74
CA MET A 16 -17.21 -15.01 -0.64
C MET A 16 -18.27 -15.60 -1.58
N LEU A 17 -18.54 -14.90 -2.68
CA LEU A 17 -19.57 -15.19 -3.65
C LEU A 17 -19.00 -15.19 -5.07
N GLU A 18 -19.58 -16.02 -5.94
CA GLU A 18 -19.54 -15.80 -7.38
C GLU A 18 -20.75 -14.93 -7.82
N PRO A 19 -20.70 -14.23 -8.98
CA PRO A 19 -21.81 -13.42 -9.46
C PRO A 19 -23.16 -14.15 -9.52
N LYS A 20 -23.17 -15.41 -9.99
CA LYS A 20 -24.38 -16.25 -10.02
C LYS A 20 -24.99 -16.60 -8.66
N GLU A 21 -24.21 -16.45 -7.59
CA GLU A 21 -24.63 -16.70 -6.21
C GLU A 21 -25.08 -15.40 -5.50
N PHE A 22 -25.05 -14.25 -6.20
CA PHE A 22 -25.23 -12.94 -5.58
C PHE A 22 -26.56 -12.80 -4.87
N GLU A 23 -27.67 -13.24 -5.49
CA GLU A 23 -29.00 -13.15 -4.90
C GLU A 23 -29.16 -14.03 -3.65
N GLN A 24 -28.70 -15.28 -3.73
CA GLN A 24 -28.74 -16.21 -2.59
C GLN A 24 -27.76 -15.77 -1.48
N GLY A 25 -26.63 -15.20 -1.86
CA GLY A 25 -25.59 -14.73 -0.95
C GLY A 25 -26.08 -13.63 -0.01
N LYS A 26 -26.97 -12.77 -0.45
CA LYS A 26 -27.61 -11.75 0.39
C LYS A 26 -28.40 -12.37 1.54
N GLU A 27 -29.30 -13.29 1.25
CA GLU A 27 -30.09 -13.98 2.29
C GLU A 27 -29.16 -14.70 3.27
N TYR A 28 -28.10 -15.32 2.74
CA TYR A 28 -27.11 -16.00 3.55
C TYR A 28 -26.30 -15.04 4.42
N ALA A 29 -25.91 -13.87 3.90
CA ALA A 29 -25.18 -12.84 4.66
C ALA A 29 -25.99 -12.33 5.84
N LEU A 30 -27.30 -12.05 5.61
CA LEU A 30 -28.23 -11.65 6.66
C LEU A 30 -28.37 -12.71 7.75
N ALA A 31 -28.60 -13.97 7.35
CA ALA A 31 -28.84 -15.07 8.28
C ALA A 31 -27.60 -15.44 9.12
N ASN A 32 -26.40 -15.05 8.69
CA ASN A 32 -25.15 -15.42 9.31
C ASN A 32 -24.33 -14.22 9.85
N ASP A 33 -24.92 -13.04 9.93
CA ASP A 33 -24.29 -11.80 10.42
C ASP A 33 -22.95 -11.50 9.73
N CYS A 34 -22.87 -11.72 8.41
CA CYS A 34 -21.67 -11.40 7.65
C CYS A 34 -21.60 -9.88 7.43
N ASP A 35 -20.52 -9.26 7.90
CA ASP A 35 -20.27 -7.82 7.75
C ASP A 35 -19.30 -7.49 6.60
N GLY A 36 -18.80 -8.50 5.90
CA GLY A 36 -17.97 -8.38 4.71
C GLY A 36 -18.48 -9.21 3.54
N LEU A 37 -18.41 -8.62 2.34
CA LEU A 37 -18.72 -9.30 1.08
C LEU A 37 -17.50 -9.25 0.14
N GLN A 38 -17.12 -10.38 -0.42
CA GLN A 38 -16.16 -10.48 -1.51
C GLN A 38 -16.83 -11.17 -2.69
N ILE A 39 -16.91 -10.49 -3.81
CA ILE A 39 -17.47 -10.99 -5.05
C ILE A 39 -16.31 -11.23 -6.02
N ASP A 40 -16.15 -12.47 -6.45
CA ASP A 40 -15.01 -12.91 -7.26
C ASP A 40 -15.50 -13.74 -8.43
N THR A 41 -15.14 -13.37 -9.66
CA THR A 41 -15.41 -14.16 -10.86
C THR A 41 -14.23 -15.07 -11.14
N TRP A 42 -14.36 -16.34 -10.77
CA TRP A 42 -13.41 -17.39 -11.15
C TRP A 42 -13.67 -17.93 -12.57
N ASN A 43 -14.93 -17.83 -13.04
CA ASN A 43 -15.33 -18.25 -14.39
C ASN A 43 -15.57 -17.03 -15.29
N ILE A 44 -14.78 -16.90 -16.34
CA ILE A 44 -14.86 -15.81 -17.33
C ILE A 44 -16.17 -15.89 -18.15
N ASP A 45 -16.80 -17.06 -18.22
CA ASP A 45 -18.02 -17.33 -19.00
C ASP A 45 -19.33 -17.15 -18.19
N ASP A 46 -19.26 -16.54 -17.01
CA ASP A 46 -20.44 -16.31 -16.17
C ASP A 46 -21.17 -15.02 -16.61
N ASP A 47 -22.27 -15.21 -17.37
CA ASP A 47 -23.16 -14.13 -17.84
C ASP A 47 -24.19 -13.71 -16.77
N ALA A 48 -24.04 -14.13 -15.53
CA ALA A 48 -24.97 -13.82 -14.45
C ALA A 48 -24.99 -12.31 -14.17
N VAL A 49 -26.18 -11.71 -14.16
CA VAL A 49 -26.37 -10.31 -13.82
C VAL A 49 -26.45 -10.15 -12.29
N MET A 50 -25.55 -9.32 -11.73
CA MET A 50 -25.60 -8.92 -10.33
C MET A 50 -26.52 -7.69 -10.19
N ASP A 51 -27.66 -7.86 -9.57
CA ASP A 51 -28.56 -6.75 -9.27
C ASP A 51 -28.19 -6.11 -7.92
N PHE A 52 -27.54 -4.94 -7.97
CA PHE A 52 -27.07 -4.22 -6.78
C PHE A 52 -28.21 -3.66 -5.91
N LYS A 53 -29.46 -3.66 -6.38
CA LYS A 53 -30.63 -3.39 -5.53
C LYS A 53 -30.65 -4.27 -4.28
N LEU A 54 -30.03 -5.45 -4.34
CA LEU A 54 -29.89 -6.32 -3.19
C LEU A 54 -29.09 -5.71 -2.03
N PHE A 55 -28.23 -4.72 -2.28
CA PHE A 55 -27.48 -4.04 -1.21
C PHE A 55 -28.37 -3.27 -0.24
N GLU A 56 -29.58 -2.81 -0.62
CA GLU A 56 -30.51 -2.18 0.31
C GLU A 56 -30.78 -3.05 1.55
N LYS A 57 -30.89 -4.36 1.37
CA LYS A 57 -31.21 -5.29 2.46
C LYS A 57 -30.07 -5.52 3.44
N VAL A 58 -28.83 -5.29 3.01
CA VAL A 58 -27.60 -5.46 3.84
C VAL A 58 -26.90 -4.14 4.14
N ALA A 59 -27.50 -3.01 3.78
CA ALA A 59 -26.91 -1.67 3.84
C ALA A 59 -26.32 -1.33 5.22
N ASN A 60 -27.04 -1.66 6.28
CA ASN A 60 -26.66 -1.38 7.67
C ASN A 60 -25.66 -2.40 8.26
N GLN A 61 -25.31 -3.45 7.52
CA GLN A 61 -24.48 -4.54 8.02
C GLN A 61 -23.09 -4.53 7.41
N ILE A 62 -22.95 -4.18 6.11
CA ILE A 62 -21.73 -4.34 5.37
C ILE A 62 -20.75 -3.20 5.64
N VAL A 63 -19.58 -3.56 6.18
CA VAL A 63 -18.44 -2.66 6.41
C VAL A 63 -17.28 -2.91 5.43
N PHE A 64 -17.25 -4.07 4.78
CA PHE A 64 -16.22 -4.47 3.83
C PHE A 64 -16.84 -4.97 2.52
N LEU A 65 -16.38 -4.42 1.40
CA LEU A 65 -16.76 -4.87 0.06
C LEU A 65 -15.52 -5.03 -0.82
N SER A 66 -15.43 -6.16 -1.51
CA SER A 66 -14.35 -6.43 -2.44
C SER A 66 -14.87 -6.99 -3.76
N PHE A 67 -14.48 -6.37 -4.85
CA PHE A 67 -14.72 -6.86 -6.22
C PHE A 67 -13.41 -7.32 -6.85
N ARG A 68 -13.42 -8.56 -7.36
CA ARG A 68 -12.30 -9.14 -8.12
C ARG A 68 -12.79 -9.67 -9.45
N ASN A 69 -12.11 -9.28 -10.52
CA ASN A 69 -12.34 -9.81 -11.88
C ASN A 69 -13.81 -9.70 -12.36
N ILE A 70 -14.55 -8.68 -11.95
CA ILE A 70 -15.95 -8.51 -12.32
C ILE A 70 -16.05 -7.90 -13.72
N ASN A 71 -16.82 -8.52 -14.60
CA ASN A 71 -17.21 -7.94 -15.87
C ASN A 71 -18.36 -6.95 -15.66
N THR A 72 -18.20 -5.70 -16.09
CA THR A 72 -19.15 -4.61 -15.89
C THR A 72 -20.46 -4.76 -16.65
N THR A 73 -20.49 -5.56 -17.71
CA THR A 73 -21.71 -5.86 -18.46
C THR A 73 -22.74 -6.61 -17.61
N ASN A 74 -22.31 -7.22 -16.52
CA ASN A 74 -23.13 -8.07 -15.66
C ASN A 74 -23.59 -7.38 -14.37
N VAL A 75 -23.58 -6.03 -14.33
CA VAL A 75 -24.03 -5.25 -13.18
C VAL A 75 -25.27 -4.44 -13.53
N ALA A 76 -26.35 -4.62 -12.76
CA ALA A 76 -27.56 -3.81 -12.82
C ALA A 76 -27.74 -3.01 -11.55
N ASN A 77 -28.41 -1.85 -11.63
CA ASN A 77 -28.81 -1.01 -10.50
C ASN A 77 -27.62 -0.64 -9.59
N PHE A 78 -26.48 -0.26 -10.21
CA PHE A 78 -25.23 0.01 -9.51
C PHE A 78 -25.34 1.09 -8.43
N GLU A 79 -26.25 2.07 -8.59
CA GLU A 79 -26.48 3.15 -7.66
C GLU A 79 -26.85 2.69 -6.25
N TYR A 80 -27.41 1.49 -6.11
CA TYR A 80 -27.71 0.90 -4.80
C TYR A 80 -26.47 0.51 -4.00
N MET A 81 -25.29 0.45 -4.61
CA MET A 81 -24.03 0.30 -3.88
C MET A 81 -23.82 1.45 -2.88
N TYR A 82 -24.33 2.63 -3.20
CA TYR A 82 -24.21 3.80 -2.33
C TYR A 82 -25.14 3.78 -1.11
N SER A 83 -26.02 2.78 -1.00
CA SER A 83 -26.79 2.55 0.24
C SER A 83 -25.94 1.95 1.37
N LEU A 84 -24.73 1.48 1.08
CA LEU A 84 -23.81 0.92 2.07
C LEU A 84 -23.19 2.03 2.92
N GLU A 85 -23.99 2.68 3.76
CA GLU A 85 -23.58 3.83 4.58
C GLU A 85 -22.46 3.50 5.57
N ARG A 86 -22.34 2.24 5.98
CA ARG A 86 -21.31 1.75 6.91
C ARG A 86 -20.07 1.20 6.22
N LEU A 87 -19.95 1.33 4.89
CA LEU A 87 -18.80 0.80 4.15
C LEU A 87 -17.52 1.54 4.54
N GLU A 88 -16.65 0.87 5.28
CA GLU A 88 -15.35 1.37 5.73
C GLU A 88 -14.20 0.94 4.82
N THR A 89 -14.34 -0.21 4.18
CA THR A 89 -13.27 -0.78 3.34
C THR A 89 -13.82 -1.21 1.98
N PHE A 90 -13.22 -0.67 0.92
CA PHE A 90 -13.57 -1.01 -0.45
C PHE A 90 -12.35 -1.44 -1.28
N TYR A 91 -12.39 -2.65 -1.81
CA TYR A 91 -11.39 -3.17 -2.74
C TYR A 91 -11.98 -3.44 -4.12
N CYS A 92 -11.33 -2.91 -5.16
CA CYS A 92 -11.83 -3.02 -6.52
C CYS A 92 -10.69 -3.24 -7.50
N GLN A 93 -10.64 -4.42 -8.10
CA GLN A 93 -9.64 -4.79 -9.12
C GLN A 93 -10.34 -4.96 -10.47
N GLN A 94 -9.78 -4.31 -11.52
CA GLN A 94 -10.17 -4.50 -12.92
C GLN A 94 -11.67 -4.31 -13.21
N VAL A 95 -12.29 -3.31 -12.63
CA VAL A 95 -13.72 -3.01 -12.87
C VAL A 95 -13.83 -1.70 -13.65
N ASP A 96 -14.57 -1.71 -14.75
CA ASP A 96 -14.87 -0.52 -15.55
C ASP A 96 -16.17 0.17 -15.09
N LEU A 97 -16.35 0.30 -13.78
CA LEU A 97 -17.49 0.96 -13.16
C LEU A 97 -17.22 2.45 -12.95
N HIS A 98 -18.25 3.27 -13.16
CA HIS A 98 -18.24 4.67 -12.78
C HIS A 98 -18.56 4.78 -11.29
N ILE A 99 -17.55 5.03 -10.47
CA ILE A 99 -17.70 5.10 -9.00
C ILE A 99 -17.40 6.51 -8.54
N ASP A 100 -18.39 7.15 -7.89
CA ASP A 100 -18.19 8.38 -7.15
C ASP A 100 -17.89 8.09 -5.68
N PHE A 101 -16.62 8.23 -5.31
CA PHE A 101 -16.15 7.89 -3.97
C PHE A 101 -16.67 8.80 -2.87
N THR A 102 -17.13 10.03 -3.18
CA THR A 102 -17.74 10.92 -2.17
C THR A 102 -19.08 10.43 -1.66
N ARG A 103 -19.67 9.44 -2.33
CA ARG A 103 -20.93 8.82 -1.91
C ARG A 103 -20.75 7.81 -0.75
N PHE A 104 -19.51 7.48 -0.37
CA PHE A 104 -19.20 6.57 0.74
C PHE A 104 -18.69 7.36 1.96
N SER A 105 -19.61 7.82 2.80
CA SER A 105 -19.29 8.70 3.93
C SER A 105 -18.41 8.06 5.02
N SER A 106 -18.46 6.73 5.17
CA SER A 106 -17.72 5.98 6.19
C SER A 106 -16.39 5.40 5.69
N LEU A 107 -16.03 5.63 4.42
CA LEU A 107 -14.88 4.99 3.79
C LEU A 107 -13.56 5.45 4.41
N ARG A 108 -12.77 4.48 4.91
CA ARG A 108 -11.46 4.67 5.55
C ARG A 108 -10.33 3.98 4.80
N ASN A 109 -10.65 2.90 4.08
CA ASN A 109 -9.64 2.06 3.44
C ASN A 109 -10.04 1.76 2.00
N ILE A 110 -9.12 1.95 1.07
CA ILE A 110 -9.32 1.54 -0.32
C ILE A 110 -8.16 0.70 -0.85
N GLY A 111 -8.49 -0.26 -1.74
CA GLY A 111 -7.51 -0.97 -2.55
C GLY A 111 -8.03 -1.04 -3.98
N ILE A 112 -7.46 -0.26 -4.88
CA ILE A 112 -8.00 -0.11 -6.23
C ILE A 112 -6.93 -0.24 -7.32
N PHE A 113 -7.34 -0.78 -8.46
CA PHE A 113 -6.66 -0.55 -9.72
C PHE A 113 -7.20 0.77 -10.30
N TYR A 114 -6.34 1.80 -10.40
CA TYR A 114 -6.77 3.13 -10.83
C TYR A 114 -7.48 3.06 -12.18
N ASN A 115 -8.67 3.68 -12.23
CA ASN A 115 -9.47 3.84 -13.41
C ASN A 115 -9.88 5.31 -13.55
N LYS A 116 -9.90 5.84 -14.77
CA LYS A 116 -10.36 7.21 -15.05
C LYS A 116 -11.84 7.45 -14.68
N ASN A 117 -12.62 6.37 -14.60
CA ASN A 117 -14.04 6.40 -14.21
C ASN A 117 -14.26 6.45 -12.68
N PHE A 118 -13.18 6.45 -11.90
CA PHE A 118 -13.23 6.66 -10.46
C PHE A 118 -13.22 8.17 -10.17
N LEU A 119 -14.39 8.68 -9.80
CA LEU A 119 -14.63 10.11 -9.61
C LEU A 119 -14.31 10.54 -8.17
N ASN A 120 -13.84 11.77 -8.01
CA ASN A 120 -13.68 12.43 -6.71
C ASN A 120 -12.73 11.71 -5.73
N LEU A 121 -11.78 10.91 -6.22
CA LEU A 121 -10.74 10.30 -5.37
C LEU A 121 -9.95 11.34 -4.58
N ASP A 122 -9.70 12.51 -5.18
CA ASP A 122 -9.01 13.64 -4.58
C ASP A 122 -9.74 14.27 -3.38
N LYS A 123 -11.01 13.93 -3.15
CA LYS A 123 -11.86 14.48 -2.08
C LYS A 123 -11.98 13.58 -0.84
N LEU A 124 -11.23 12.48 -0.76
CA LEU A 124 -11.32 11.50 0.32
C LEU A 124 -10.45 11.89 1.53
N GLU A 125 -10.76 12.98 2.19
CA GLU A 125 -9.96 13.52 3.30
C GLU A 125 -9.86 12.59 4.51
N GLN A 126 -10.88 11.72 4.73
CA GLN A 126 -10.95 10.80 5.87
C GLN A 126 -10.26 9.45 5.64
N LEU A 127 -9.64 9.23 4.47
CA LEU A 127 -8.96 7.98 4.17
C LEU A 127 -7.75 7.77 5.08
N GLU A 128 -7.66 6.57 5.68
CA GLU A 128 -6.56 6.20 6.56
C GLU A 128 -5.55 5.26 5.90
N SER A 129 -6.01 4.41 4.97
CA SER A 129 -5.14 3.47 4.26
C SER A 129 -5.54 3.33 2.80
N ALA A 130 -4.56 3.35 1.91
CA ALA A 130 -4.81 3.16 0.48
C ALA A 130 -3.75 2.27 -0.18
N VAL A 131 -4.24 1.38 -1.05
CA VAL A 131 -3.43 0.60 -1.99
C VAL A 131 -3.88 0.96 -3.40
N ILE A 132 -3.03 1.67 -4.14
CA ILE A 132 -3.33 2.14 -5.49
C ILE A 132 -2.42 1.43 -6.49
N SER A 133 -3.00 0.71 -7.42
CA SER A 133 -2.27 0.06 -8.50
C SER A 133 -2.60 0.70 -9.85
N LYS A 134 -1.63 0.68 -10.77
CA LYS A 134 -1.78 1.15 -12.15
C LYS A 134 -2.18 2.64 -12.28
N LEU A 135 -1.78 3.49 -11.33
CA LEU A 135 -2.02 4.93 -11.37
C LEU A 135 -1.40 5.51 -12.65
N ALA A 136 -2.25 6.08 -13.51
CA ALA A 136 -1.88 6.69 -14.79
C ALA A 136 -1.58 8.20 -14.65
N LYS A 137 -0.91 8.61 -13.58
CA LYS A 137 -0.47 9.99 -13.29
C LYS A 137 1.04 10.03 -13.20
N LYS A 138 1.64 11.20 -13.43
CA LYS A 138 3.10 11.42 -13.38
C LYS A 138 3.61 11.71 -11.97
N ASP A 139 2.73 12.19 -11.10
CA ASP A 139 3.03 12.56 -9.72
C ASP A 139 1.90 12.15 -8.77
N MET A 140 2.03 12.55 -7.50
CA MET A 140 1.11 12.19 -6.43
C MET A 140 0.09 13.29 -6.08
N SER A 141 -0.02 14.36 -6.89
CA SER A 141 -0.90 15.51 -6.61
C SER A 141 -2.38 15.15 -6.50
N LEU A 142 -2.81 14.04 -7.10
CA LEU A 142 -4.18 13.50 -6.95
C LEU A 142 -4.54 13.24 -5.49
N PHE A 143 -3.57 12.99 -4.63
CA PHE A 143 -3.77 12.56 -3.24
C PHE A 143 -3.52 13.67 -2.22
N SER A 144 -3.20 14.89 -2.64
CA SER A 144 -2.81 16.01 -1.75
C SER A 144 -3.84 16.35 -0.65
N ASN A 145 -5.11 16.01 -0.85
CA ASN A 145 -6.18 16.22 0.12
C ASN A 145 -6.42 15.04 1.08
N TRP A 146 -5.65 13.96 0.97
CA TRP A 146 -5.80 12.80 1.86
C TRP A 146 -5.14 13.05 3.22
N LYS A 147 -5.68 13.99 3.99
CA LYS A 147 -5.06 14.52 5.23
C LYS A 147 -5.01 13.51 6.37
N SER A 148 -5.85 12.49 6.37
CA SER A 148 -5.92 11.44 7.40
C SER A 148 -5.12 10.19 7.03
N ILE A 149 -4.50 10.14 5.83
CA ILE A 149 -3.81 8.95 5.36
C ILE A 149 -2.57 8.65 6.21
N LYS A 150 -2.48 7.41 6.70
CA LYS A 150 -1.36 6.88 7.49
C LYS A 150 -0.51 5.90 6.69
N THR A 151 -1.15 5.15 5.80
CA THR A 151 -0.49 4.12 4.99
C THR A 151 -0.87 4.26 3.52
N LEU A 152 0.12 4.41 2.65
CA LEU A 152 -0.09 4.53 1.20
C LEU A 152 0.86 3.61 0.44
N HIS A 153 0.27 2.69 -0.33
CA HIS A 153 0.99 1.78 -1.21
C HIS A 153 0.69 2.12 -2.68
N ILE A 154 1.72 2.29 -3.49
CA ILE A 154 1.62 2.59 -4.92
C ILE A 154 2.33 1.52 -5.73
N TYR A 155 1.56 0.76 -6.52
CA TYR A 155 2.06 -0.36 -7.29
C TYR A 155 1.91 -0.15 -8.81
N GLN A 156 2.93 -0.59 -9.59
CA GLN A 156 2.86 -0.70 -11.06
C GLN A 156 2.34 0.57 -11.75
N SER A 157 2.68 1.74 -11.23
CA SER A 157 2.13 3.03 -11.62
C SER A 157 3.08 3.81 -12.54
N GLN A 158 2.57 4.87 -13.18
CA GLN A 158 3.31 5.67 -14.16
C GLN A 158 3.99 6.91 -13.53
N ILE A 159 4.02 6.99 -12.19
CA ILE A 159 4.61 8.13 -11.47
C ILE A 159 6.11 8.27 -11.81
N GLU A 160 6.51 9.51 -12.02
CA GLU A 160 7.90 9.92 -12.29
C GLU A 160 8.54 10.58 -11.06
N CYS A 161 7.71 11.22 -10.21
CA CYS A 161 8.15 11.85 -8.96
C CYS A 161 7.08 11.77 -7.88
N LEU A 162 7.48 12.11 -6.63
CA LEU A 162 6.60 12.09 -5.45
C LEU A 162 5.96 13.46 -5.15
N LYS A 163 5.99 14.42 -6.06
CA LYS A 163 5.32 15.71 -5.87
C LYS A 163 3.84 15.50 -5.49
N GLY A 164 3.39 16.18 -4.45
CA GLY A 164 2.02 16.09 -3.90
C GLY A 164 1.91 15.23 -2.65
N ILE A 165 2.96 14.44 -2.26
CA ILE A 165 2.94 13.72 -0.99
C ILE A 165 3.21 14.65 0.21
N GLU A 166 3.83 15.79 0.00
CA GLU A 166 4.18 16.78 1.02
C GLU A 166 2.97 17.31 1.79
N ASP A 167 1.78 17.12 1.25
CA ASP A 167 0.51 17.48 1.87
C ASP A 167 -0.09 16.37 2.76
N LEU A 168 0.50 15.18 2.78
CA LEU A 168 0.03 14.02 3.54
C LEU A 168 0.54 14.09 4.99
N ILE A 169 -0.05 14.96 5.77
CA ILE A 169 0.45 15.38 7.09
C ILE A 169 0.44 14.30 8.18
N GLN A 170 -0.22 13.16 7.97
CA GLN A 170 -0.26 12.04 8.92
C GLN A 170 0.39 10.77 8.39
N ILE A 171 1.05 10.84 7.23
CA ILE A 171 1.62 9.65 6.60
C ILE A 171 2.78 9.09 7.43
N ASP A 172 2.67 7.83 7.80
CA ASP A 172 3.70 7.07 8.52
C ASP A 172 4.38 6.04 7.61
N THR A 173 3.61 5.37 6.77
CA THR A 173 4.11 4.28 5.93
C THR A 173 3.88 4.54 4.44
N LEU A 174 4.97 4.49 3.66
CA LEU A 174 4.96 4.60 2.20
C LEU A 174 5.59 3.38 1.53
N VAL A 175 4.88 2.76 0.60
CA VAL A 175 5.39 1.66 -0.23
C VAL A 175 5.26 1.99 -1.71
N PHE A 176 6.38 1.97 -2.41
CA PHE A 176 6.45 2.14 -3.87
C PHE A 176 7.03 0.89 -4.50
N ALA A 177 6.20 0.11 -5.22
CA ALA A 177 6.67 -1.13 -5.84
C ALA A 177 6.36 -1.20 -7.33
N HIS A 178 7.36 -1.63 -8.11
CA HIS A 178 7.26 -1.80 -9.55
C HIS A 178 6.90 -0.52 -10.34
N ASN A 179 7.19 0.68 -9.83
CA ASN A 179 6.94 1.95 -10.49
C ASN A 179 8.12 2.28 -11.41
N ARG A 180 8.11 1.72 -12.61
CA ARG A 180 9.26 1.72 -13.54
C ARG A 180 9.72 3.09 -14.01
N LYS A 181 8.88 4.15 -13.84
CA LYS A 181 9.21 5.52 -14.25
C LYS A 181 9.66 6.41 -13.10
N LEU A 182 9.52 5.98 -11.86
CA LEU A 182 9.91 6.76 -10.69
C LEU A 182 11.42 7.04 -10.70
N ILE A 183 11.78 8.32 -10.63
CA ILE A 183 13.18 8.80 -10.64
C ILE A 183 13.47 9.84 -9.56
N ASN A 184 12.45 10.56 -9.07
CA ASN A 184 12.62 11.64 -8.10
C ASN A 184 11.75 11.40 -6.87
N ILE A 185 12.40 11.30 -5.71
CA ILE A 185 11.78 11.05 -4.42
C ILE A 185 12.01 12.19 -3.40
N SER A 186 12.48 13.36 -3.83
CA SER A 186 12.88 14.46 -2.96
C SER A 186 11.77 14.98 -2.06
N SER A 187 10.50 14.91 -2.48
CA SER A 187 9.36 15.34 -1.66
C SER A 187 9.22 14.55 -0.34
N ILE A 188 9.85 13.36 -0.23
CA ILE A 188 9.76 12.56 0.99
C ILE A 188 10.36 13.24 2.22
N ASN A 189 11.35 14.13 2.03
CA ASN A 189 12.01 14.86 3.13
C ASN A 189 11.14 15.98 3.72
N ARG A 190 9.95 16.21 3.16
CA ARG A 190 8.98 17.19 3.68
C ARG A 190 7.91 16.54 4.56
N LEU A 191 8.03 15.23 4.79
CA LEU A 191 7.07 14.45 5.59
C LEU A 191 7.58 14.36 7.05
N ASP A 192 6.86 14.98 7.97
CA ASP A 192 7.28 15.07 9.38
C ASP A 192 7.06 13.77 10.16
N TYR A 193 6.13 12.93 9.73
CA TYR A 193 5.71 11.72 10.46
C TYR A 193 6.11 10.42 9.77
N ILE A 194 6.85 10.49 8.67
CA ILE A 194 7.23 9.30 7.91
C ILE A 194 8.19 8.40 8.68
N GLY A 195 7.74 7.21 9.08
CA GLY A 195 8.54 6.23 9.83
C GLY A 195 9.03 5.07 8.98
N GLU A 196 8.22 4.61 8.04
CA GLU A 196 8.52 3.43 7.23
C GLU A 196 8.42 3.70 5.73
N VAL A 197 9.48 3.36 5.00
CA VAL A 197 9.54 3.55 3.54
C VAL A 197 10.06 2.30 2.86
N SER A 198 9.40 1.93 1.76
CA SER A 198 9.79 0.80 0.93
C SER A 198 9.84 1.18 -0.55
N PHE A 199 10.97 0.89 -1.19
CA PHE A 199 11.18 1.01 -2.63
C PHE A 199 11.53 -0.34 -3.25
N GLU A 200 10.52 -1.03 -3.81
CA GLU A 200 10.71 -2.34 -4.40
C GLU A 200 10.66 -2.28 -5.94
N LYS A 201 11.72 -2.75 -6.60
CA LYS A 201 11.80 -2.91 -8.08
C LYS A 201 11.37 -1.67 -8.88
N ASN A 202 11.72 -0.47 -8.40
CA ASN A 202 11.55 0.79 -9.14
C ASN A 202 12.77 0.99 -10.06
N SER A 203 12.75 0.39 -11.24
CA SER A 203 13.94 0.13 -12.06
C SER A 203 14.73 1.37 -12.50
N LYS A 204 14.12 2.56 -12.56
CA LYS A 204 14.80 3.81 -12.88
C LYS A 204 15.30 4.59 -11.65
N LEU A 205 14.77 4.29 -10.46
CA LEU A 205 15.21 4.90 -9.23
C LEU A 205 16.51 4.22 -8.77
N ARG A 206 17.61 4.95 -8.82
CA ARG A 206 18.95 4.48 -8.47
C ARG A 206 19.65 5.36 -7.44
N ASP A 207 19.37 6.65 -7.50
CA ASP A 207 19.92 7.63 -6.58
C ASP A 207 19.00 7.82 -5.38
N TYR A 208 19.49 7.44 -4.22
CA TYR A 208 18.84 7.61 -2.92
C TYR A 208 19.57 8.64 -2.05
N SER A 209 20.54 9.40 -2.60
CA SER A 209 21.32 10.38 -1.87
C SER A 209 20.47 11.44 -1.17
N VAL A 210 19.32 11.76 -1.74
CA VAL A 210 18.33 12.69 -1.14
C VAL A 210 17.84 12.24 0.24
N LEU A 211 17.91 10.96 0.56
CA LEU A 211 17.52 10.42 1.88
C LEU A 211 18.56 10.71 2.98
N ALA A 212 19.79 11.13 2.63
CA ALA A 212 20.86 11.41 3.59
C ALA A 212 20.42 12.43 4.67
N ASP A 213 19.61 13.41 4.29
CA ASP A 213 19.13 14.46 5.19
C ASP A 213 17.81 14.12 5.90
N ASN A 214 17.24 12.94 5.64
CA ASN A 214 15.98 12.54 6.26
C ASN A 214 16.19 12.19 7.74
N GLN A 215 15.39 12.82 8.61
CA GLN A 215 15.48 12.69 10.06
C GLN A 215 14.34 11.86 10.68
N ASN A 216 13.43 11.31 9.86
CA ASN A 216 12.19 10.73 10.34
C ASN A 216 12.10 9.23 10.03
N ILE A 217 12.70 8.75 8.94
CA ILE A 217 12.63 7.36 8.53
C ILE A 217 13.39 6.45 9.50
N HIS A 218 12.66 5.53 10.16
CA HIS A 218 13.21 4.53 11.08
C HIS A 218 13.43 3.17 10.40
N ASN A 219 12.55 2.82 9.46
CA ASN A 219 12.59 1.56 8.72
C ASN A 219 12.65 1.83 7.23
N LEU A 220 13.69 1.33 6.57
CA LEU A 220 13.87 1.53 5.14
C LEU A 220 14.12 0.19 4.43
N PHE A 221 13.38 -0.05 3.36
CA PHE A 221 13.63 -1.14 2.43
C PHE A 221 13.90 -0.61 1.03
N ILE A 222 14.97 -1.08 0.39
CA ILE A 222 15.31 -0.77 -1.00
C ILE A 222 15.73 -2.06 -1.71
N SER A 223 15.03 -2.44 -2.79
CA SER A 223 15.39 -3.66 -3.51
C SER A 223 16.75 -3.57 -4.23
N ASP A 224 17.01 -2.45 -4.89
CA ASP A 224 18.21 -2.26 -5.73
C ASP A 224 18.73 -0.83 -5.62
N LEU A 225 20.02 -0.68 -5.32
CA LEU A 225 20.68 0.62 -5.19
C LEU A 225 22.14 0.54 -5.71
N ASP A 226 22.69 1.68 -6.07
CA ASP A 226 24.05 1.76 -6.60
C ASP A 226 25.09 1.81 -5.49
N ASP A 227 24.84 2.54 -4.39
CA ASP A 227 25.70 2.61 -3.20
C ASP A 227 24.91 2.90 -1.91
N LEU A 228 25.59 2.85 -0.77
CA LEU A 228 25.02 2.99 0.58
C LEU A 228 25.46 4.28 1.31
N LYS A 229 26.12 5.22 0.65
CA LYS A 229 26.72 6.38 1.33
C LYS A 229 25.71 7.22 2.13
N PHE A 230 24.50 7.37 1.62
CA PHE A 230 23.43 8.15 2.27
C PHE A 230 23.03 7.60 3.64
N ILE A 231 23.22 6.30 3.89
CA ILE A 231 22.87 5.64 5.16
C ILE A 231 23.61 6.27 6.35
N GLN A 232 24.87 6.69 6.19
CA GLN A 232 25.68 7.26 7.27
C GLN A 232 25.07 8.52 7.89
N SER A 233 24.33 9.29 7.11
CA SER A 233 23.75 10.58 7.52
C SER A 233 22.29 10.47 8.02
N MET A 234 21.63 9.32 7.85
CA MET A 234 20.26 9.10 8.29
C MET A 234 20.20 8.88 9.81
N LYS A 235 19.93 9.94 10.57
CA LYS A 235 20.04 9.95 12.05
C LYS A 235 18.92 9.26 12.80
N SER A 236 17.86 8.83 12.12
CA SER A 236 16.74 8.09 12.73
C SER A 236 16.60 6.66 12.25
N LEU A 237 17.47 6.21 11.32
CA LEU A 237 17.36 4.91 10.70
C LEU A 237 17.78 3.79 11.67
N LEU A 238 16.80 3.00 12.13
CA LEU A 238 17.00 1.87 13.04
C LEU A 238 17.14 0.53 12.31
N SER A 239 16.39 0.36 11.22
CA SER A 239 16.39 -0.89 10.43
C SER A 239 16.53 -0.58 8.93
N PHE A 240 17.46 -1.27 8.29
CA PHE A 240 17.69 -1.17 6.86
C PHE A 240 17.73 -2.54 6.20
N ARG A 241 16.94 -2.70 5.13
CA ARG A 241 16.88 -3.94 4.36
C ARG A 241 17.10 -3.66 2.88
N PHE A 242 17.86 -4.54 2.20
CA PHE A 242 18.04 -4.43 0.77
C PHE A 242 18.30 -5.81 0.12
N TRP A 243 18.13 -5.88 -1.21
CA TRP A 243 18.47 -7.10 -1.96
C TRP A 243 19.76 -6.97 -2.73
N ASN A 244 20.05 -5.79 -3.28
CA ASN A 244 21.19 -5.60 -4.15
C ASN A 244 21.83 -4.23 -3.99
N CYS A 245 23.12 -4.21 -3.63
CA CYS A 245 24.00 -3.04 -3.68
C CYS A 245 25.03 -3.23 -4.80
N LYS A 246 25.01 -2.39 -5.82
CA LYS A 246 25.77 -2.61 -7.06
C LYS A 246 27.28 -2.48 -6.85
N ASN A 247 27.75 -1.47 -6.11
CA ASN A 247 29.18 -1.26 -5.86
C ASN A 247 29.76 -2.26 -4.86
N GLY A 248 28.91 -2.94 -4.06
CA GLY A 248 29.32 -3.97 -3.09
C GLY A 248 30.01 -3.44 -1.83
N ASP A 249 30.21 -2.14 -1.70
CA ASP A 249 30.76 -1.55 -0.48
C ASP A 249 29.67 -1.42 0.59
N LEU A 250 29.74 -2.25 1.61
CA LEU A 250 28.80 -2.26 2.75
C LEU A 250 29.35 -1.49 3.97
N SER A 251 30.56 -0.93 3.90
CA SER A 251 31.16 -0.17 5.00
C SER A 251 30.32 1.02 5.48
N PRO A 252 29.50 1.73 4.64
CA PRO A 252 28.64 2.79 5.12
C PRO A 252 27.61 2.36 6.18
N LEU A 253 27.23 1.09 6.21
CA LEU A 253 26.33 0.56 7.26
C LEU A 253 26.96 0.64 8.64
N LEU A 254 28.28 0.47 8.74
CA LEU A 254 29.04 0.53 9.99
C LEU A 254 29.27 1.98 10.46
N GLY A 255 29.13 2.94 9.57
CA GLY A 255 29.27 4.37 9.86
C GLY A 255 28.02 5.03 10.43
N ASN A 256 26.89 4.33 10.51
CA ASN A 256 25.66 4.87 11.11
C ASN A 256 25.54 4.41 12.57
N PRO A 257 25.66 5.32 13.57
CA PRO A 257 25.78 4.96 14.98
C PRO A 257 24.49 4.45 15.62
N ILE A 258 23.34 4.64 14.96
CA ILE A 258 22.02 4.27 15.51
C ILE A 258 21.40 3.05 14.80
N LEU A 259 21.98 2.62 13.69
CA LEU A 259 21.48 1.48 12.92
C LEU A 259 21.64 0.19 13.75
N LYS A 260 20.51 -0.50 14.01
CA LYS A 260 20.45 -1.68 14.89
C LYS A 260 20.21 -2.98 14.13
N ASP A 261 19.39 -2.92 13.07
CA ASP A 261 19.00 -4.09 12.29
C ASP A 261 19.35 -3.89 10.83
N VAL A 262 20.10 -4.85 10.28
CA VAL A 262 20.42 -4.91 8.86
C VAL A 262 20.09 -6.29 8.32
N TYR A 263 19.41 -6.30 7.19
CA TYR A 263 19.15 -7.55 6.48
C TYR A 263 19.34 -7.39 4.98
N PHE A 264 20.08 -8.32 4.37
CA PHE A 264 20.19 -8.45 2.93
C PHE A 264 20.37 -9.91 2.51
N THR A 265 19.88 -10.25 1.34
CA THR A 265 19.99 -11.59 0.77
C THR A 265 19.93 -11.50 -0.76
N PRO A 266 20.78 -12.30 -1.47
CA PRO A 266 21.82 -13.16 -0.96
C PRO A 266 23.10 -12.40 -0.57
N ASN A 267 23.99 -13.05 0.20
CA ASN A 267 25.39 -12.61 0.35
C ASN A 267 26.10 -12.74 -1.01
N LYS A 268 26.44 -11.63 -1.65
CA LYS A 268 27.09 -11.63 -2.96
C LYS A 268 28.60 -11.63 -2.81
N LYS A 269 29.30 -12.32 -3.72
CA LYS A 269 30.77 -12.46 -3.68
C LYS A 269 31.54 -11.13 -3.74
N HIS A 270 30.94 -10.09 -4.34
CA HIS A 270 31.57 -8.77 -4.46
C HIS A 270 31.27 -7.84 -3.27
N TYR A 271 30.49 -8.30 -2.28
CA TYR A 271 30.23 -7.51 -1.08
C TYR A 271 31.47 -7.49 -0.18
N SER A 272 31.77 -6.32 0.37
CA SER A 272 32.90 -6.11 1.29
C SER A 272 32.75 -6.88 2.61
N HIS A 273 31.53 -7.20 3.01
CA HIS A 273 31.19 -7.90 4.25
C HIS A 273 30.04 -8.89 4.03
N THR A 274 29.99 -9.96 4.81
CA THR A 274 28.81 -10.83 4.90
C THR A 274 27.77 -10.23 5.86
N LEU A 275 26.55 -10.76 5.82
CA LEU A 275 25.48 -10.32 6.74
C LEU A 275 25.88 -10.57 8.20
N GLU A 276 26.48 -11.71 8.50
CA GLU A 276 26.96 -12.06 9.84
C GLU A 276 28.02 -11.07 10.33
N GLN A 277 28.99 -10.73 9.48
CA GLN A 277 30.04 -9.75 9.81
C GLN A 277 29.43 -8.37 10.11
N ILE A 278 28.49 -7.89 9.29
CA ILE A 278 27.80 -6.61 9.52
C ILE A 278 27.05 -6.64 10.87
N LYS A 279 26.29 -7.70 11.17
CA LYS A 279 25.55 -7.82 12.43
C LYS A 279 26.46 -7.79 13.66
N ILE A 280 27.56 -8.53 13.62
CA ILE A 280 28.55 -8.52 14.71
C ILE A 280 29.14 -7.10 14.90
N LEU A 281 29.56 -6.45 13.82
CA LEU A 281 30.21 -5.14 13.88
C LEU A 281 29.25 -4.04 14.37
N ILE A 282 28.01 -4.03 13.92
CA ILE A 282 26.99 -3.09 14.41
C ILE A 282 26.76 -3.28 15.92
N THR A 283 26.69 -4.54 16.39
CA THR A 283 26.50 -4.82 17.83
C THR A 283 27.69 -4.30 18.66
N LEU A 284 28.92 -4.47 18.18
CA LEU A 284 30.13 -3.98 18.85
C LEU A 284 30.22 -2.45 18.90
N THR A 285 29.74 -1.75 17.87
CA THR A 285 29.73 -0.27 17.84
C THR A 285 28.63 0.32 18.74
N ALA A 286 27.53 -0.42 18.96
CA ALA A 286 26.45 0.01 19.85
C ALA A 286 26.82 -0.07 21.35
N PHE A 287 27.86 -0.84 21.71
CA PHE A 287 28.41 -0.96 23.05
C PHE A 287 29.90 -0.66 23.01
N PRO A 288 30.33 0.63 22.94
CA PRO A 288 31.75 0.92 23.09
C PRO A 288 32.19 0.34 24.44
N ALA A 289 33.25 -0.48 24.43
CA ALA A 289 33.84 -1.00 25.65
C ALA A 289 34.16 0.19 26.56
N ASP A 290 33.73 0.13 27.82
CA ASP A 290 34.10 1.13 28.81
C ASP A 290 35.64 1.31 28.77
N PRO A 291 36.16 2.53 28.68
CA PRO A 291 37.58 2.77 28.76
C PRO A 291 38.03 2.34 30.16
N LEU A 292 38.90 1.32 30.24
CA LEU A 292 39.60 0.89 31.46
C LEU A 292 40.43 2.01 32.06
#